data_9dc6b3087b79e043d362c264f3f95b94
#
_entry.id   9dc6b3087b79e043d362c264f3f95b94
#
_cell.length_a   1.000
_cell.length_b   1.000
_cell.length_c   1.000
_cell.angle_alpha   90.00
_cell.angle_beta   90.00
_cell.angle_gamma   90.00
#
_symmetry.space_group_name_H-M   'P 1'
#
loop_
_entity.id
_entity.type
_entity.pdbx_description
1 polymer ?
#
loop_
_entity_poly.entity_id
_entity_poly.type
_entity_poly.pdbx_seq_one_letter_code
_entity_poly.pdbx_strand_id
1 'polypeptide(L)'
;MTTFLSAGVAGDASLRHHYLRIDGQRVHCVSAGHGAPVLLIPGWPQTWYAWRHVLQALAEAGFEAIAVDPPGIGESDRPAHGYDTGSAAAVLHQTMLALGHDRYQVVGHDIGMWIAYALASDQPQAVRQLAVTEAVIPGLAPEPGIFAAPADNIFLWHFMFNQVADLPEALISGRERAYLEFMFDRWSYRRDAVAADTYIAAYSRPGALRAGFAWYRAIPETIRQNKLRAQRRLPMPVLAIGAEHATADAPMLTLQPHADDVRGSIVPGCGHFIMEEAPQAFLAQLLPFLQEARHAA
;
A
#
# COMPACT_ATOMS: atom_id res chain seq x y z
N MET A 1 -26.35 10.56 -6.12
CA MET A 1 -27.19 9.50 -5.51
C MET A 1 -26.32 8.24 -5.43
N THR A 2 -25.79 7.97 -4.27
CA THR A 2 -24.77 6.92 -4.03
C THR A 2 -25.51 5.61 -3.77
N THR A 3 -25.45 4.67 -4.72
CA THR A 3 -26.07 3.36 -4.56
C THR A 3 -25.07 2.44 -3.86
N PHE A 4 -25.34 2.08 -2.62
CA PHE A 4 -24.57 1.09 -1.88
C PHE A 4 -25.07 -0.30 -2.26
N LEU A 5 -24.21 -1.12 -2.87
CA LEU A 5 -24.41 -2.56 -3.02
C LEU A 5 -23.50 -3.26 -2.02
N SER A 6 -24.04 -3.77 -0.93
CA SER A 6 -23.31 -4.64 -0.01
C SER A 6 -23.40 -6.08 -0.50
N ALA A 7 -22.30 -6.64 -0.98
CA ALA A 7 -22.17 -8.07 -1.21
C ALA A 7 -21.31 -8.65 -0.08
N GLY A 8 -21.93 -9.38 0.86
CA GLY A 8 -21.23 -10.08 1.92
C GLY A 8 -20.44 -11.27 1.38
N VAL A 9 -19.17 -11.36 1.74
CA VAL A 9 -18.39 -12.58 1.62
C VAL A 9 -18.71 -13.47 2.81
N ALA A 10 -19.09 -14.70 2.55
CA ALA A 10 -19.39 -15.66 3.61
C ALA A 10 -18.15 -15.91 4.49
N GLY A 11 -18.20 -15.46 5.75
CA GLY A 11 -17.16 -15.76 6.74
C GLY A 11 -16.91 -14.69 7.81
N ASP A 12 -17.17 -13.41 7.53
CA ASP A 12 -16.97 -12.36 8.53
C ASP A 12 -18.09 -11.30 8.44
N ALA A 13 -19.06 -11.40 9.36
CA ALA A 13 -20.24 -10.52 9.39
C ALA A 13 -19.90 -9.05 9.73
N SER A 14 -18.63 -8.74 10.01
CA SER A 14 -18.17 -7.42 10.39
C SER A 14 -17.59 -6.58 9.23
N LEU A 15 -17.25 -7.18 8.09
CA LEU A 15 -16.66 -6.50 6.94
C LEU A 15 -17.73 -5.91 6.02
N ARG A 16 -17.54 -4.65 5.64
CA ARG A 16 -18.41 -3.92 4.70
C ARG A 16 -17.67 -3.59 3.43
N HIS A 17 -18.14 -4.10 2.30
CA HIS A 17 -17.59 -3.76 0.98
C HIS A 17 -18.27 -2.50 0.44
N HIS A 18 -17.45 -1.57 -0.06
CA HIS A 18 -17.89 -0.32 -0.68
C HIS A 18 -17.38 -0.26 -2.11
N TYR A 19 -18.25 0.14 -3.03
CA TYR A 19 -17.93 0.39 -4.43
C TYR A 19 -18.32 1.84 -4.75
N LEU A 20 -17.34 2.72 -4.72
CA LEU A 20 -17.53 4.15 -4.91
C LEU A 20 -17.18 4.53 -6.34
N ARG A 21 -17.81 5.59 -6.85
CA ARG A 21 -17.45 6.14 -8.15
C ARG A 21 -16.77 7.49 -7.93
N ILE A 22 -15.47 7.51 -8.16
CA ILE A 22 -14.59 8.67 -7.99
C ILE A 22 -14.10 9.08 -9.37
N ASP A 23 -14.43 10.29 -9.83
CA ASP A 23 -14.08 10.81 -11.16
C ASP A 23 -14.36 9.83 -12.30
N GLY A 24 -15.52 9.16 -12.22
CA GLY A 24 -15.93 8.18 -13.21
C GLY A 24 -15.36 6.80 -13.07
N GLN A 25 -14.37 6.58 -12.19
CA GLN A 25 -13.75 5.28 -11.91
C GLN A 25 -14.39 4.62 -10.68
N ARG A 26 -14.57 3.30 -10.75
CA ARG A 26 -14.96 2.52 -9.57
C ARG A 26 -13.73 2.31 -8.68
N VAL A 27 -13.86 2.68 -7.40
CA VAL A 27 -12.91 2.37 -6.34
C VAL A 27 -13.59 1.41 -5.37
N HIS A 28 -12.93 0.29 -5.09
CA HIS A 28 -13.35 -0.69 -4.12
C HIS A 28 -12.58 -0.48 -2.81
N CYS A 29 -13.29 -0.56 -1.70
CA CYS A 29 -12.67 -0.65 -0.38
C CYS A 29 -13.51 -1.50 0.58
N VAL A 30 -12.87 -1.98 1.63
CA VAL A 30 -13.49 -2.81 2.67
C VAL A 30 -13.27 -2.14 4.01
N SER A 31 -14.33 -1.92 4.77
CA SER A 31 -14.23 -1.33 6.09
C SER A 31 -14.69 -2.25 7.20
N ALA A 32 -14.11 -2.06 8.39
CA ALA A 32 -14.48 -2.72 9.62
C ALA A 32 -14.45 -1.72 10.79
N GLY A 33 -15.32 -1.93 11.78
CA GLY A 33 -15.38 -1.09 12.97
C GLY A 33 -16.06 0.25 12.76
N HIS A 34 -15.91 1.12 13.75
CA HIS A 34 -16.41 2.49 13.80
C HIS A 34 -15.43 3.34 14.64
N GLY A 35 -15.36 4.63 14.37
CA GLY A 35 -14.53 5.57 15.14
C GLY A 35 -13.57 6.37 14.28
N ALA A 36 -12.37 6.64 14.77
CA ALA A 36 -11.37 7.41 14.00
C ALA A 36 -10.98 6.64 12.73
N PRO A 37 -11.07 7.25 11.54
CA PRO A 37 -10.82 6.57 10.28
C PRO A 37 -9.33 6.32 10.05
N VAL A 38 -8.99 5.10 9.59
CA VAL A 38 -7.65 4.67 9.20
C VAL A 38 -7.70 4.09 7.80
N LEU A 39 -7.07 4.75 6.83
CA LEU A 39 -6.92 4.28 5.47
C LEU A 39 -5.72 3.33 5.38
N LEU A 40 -5.95 2.11 4.88
CA LEU A 40 -4.95 1.06 4.70
C LEU A 40 -4.73 0.83 3.20
N ILE A 41 -3.51 1.09 2.71
CA ILE A 41 -3.16 1.03 1.29
C ILE A 41 -2.20 -0.13 1.06
N PRO A 42 -2.60 -1.19 0.34
CA PRO A 42 -1.75 -2.33 0.03
C PRO A 42 -0.72 -1.99 -1.04
N GLY A 43 0.27 -2.87 -1.16
CA GLY A 43 1.25 -2.84 -2.23
C GLY A 43 1.02 -3.86 -3.34
N TRP A 44 1.93 -3.89 -4.30
CA TRP A 44 1.96 -4.89 -5.34
C TRP A 44 2.76 -6.14 -4.87
N PRO A 45 2.33 -7.36 -5.16
CA PRO A 45 1.13 -7.75 -5.92
C PRO A 45 -0.04 -8.17 -5.01
N GLN A 46 -0.34 -7.39 -4.00
CA GLN A 46 -1.43 -7.66 -3.07
C GLN A 46 -2.69 -6.87 -3.43
N THR A 47 -3.75 -7.04 -2.62
CA THR A 47 -5.02 -6.31 -2.67
C THR A 47 -5.39 -5.88 -1.25
N TRP A 48 -6.57 -5.28 -1.05
CA TRP A 48 -7.10 -4.98 0.29
C TRP A 48 -7.00 -6.17 1.26
N TYR A 49 -7.01 -7.39 0.76
CA TYR A 49 -7.00 -8.62 1.56
C TYR A 49 -5.73 -8.82 2.38
N ALA A 50 -4.65 -8.15 2.02
CA ALA A 50 -3.42 -8.10 2.81
C ALA A 50 -3.66 -7.57 4.24
N TRP A 51 -4.65 -6.71 4.38
CA TRP A 51 -5.00 -6.05 5.64
C TRP A 51 -6.02 -6.83 6.49
N ARG A 52 -6.46 -8.03 6.08
CA ARG A 52 -7.53 -8.79 6.75
C ARG A 52 -7.33 -8.97 8.27
N HIS A 53 -6.10 -9.22 8.70
CA HIS A 53 -5.77 -9.35 10.13
C HIS A 53 -5.70 -8.01 10.85
N VAL A 54 -5.33 -6.96 10.14
CA VAL A 54 -5.20 -5.59 10.68
C VAL A 54 -6.56 -4.92 10.78
N LEU A 55 -7.45 -5.11 9.80
CA LEU A 55 -8.82 -4.58 9.79
C LEU A 55 -9.57 -4.94 11.06
N GLN A 56 -9.58 -6.22 11.43
CA GLN A 56 -10.29 -6.71 12.62
C GLN A 56 -9.69 -6.11 13.90
N ALA A 57 -8.37 -6.14 14.04
CA ALA A 57 -7.69 -5.64 15.24
C ALA A 57 -7.88 -4.13 15.45
N LEU A 58 -7.87 -3.34 14.35
CA LEU A 58 -8.16 -1.91 14.42
C LEU A 58 -9.63 -1.65 14.80
N ALA A 59 -10.56 -2.43 14.26
CA ALA A 59 -11.98 -2.34 14.61
C ALA A 59 -12.22 -2.61 16.11
N GLU A 60 -11.59 -3.65 16.65
CA GLU A 60 -11.64 -3.98 18.07
C GLU A 60 -11.00 -2.89 18.95
N ALA A 61 -9.97 -2.20 18.43
CA ALA A 61 -9.35 -1.07 19.11
C ALA A 61 -10.15 0.25 18.99
N GLY A 62 -11.34 0.23 18.34
CA GLY A 62 -12.25 1.37 18.23
C GLY A 62 -11.89 2.34 17.10
N PHE A 63 -11.25 1.86 16.03
CA PHE A 63 -11.05 2.60 14.78
C PHE A 63 -12.08 2.15 13.71
N GLU A 64 -12.30 3.01 12.74
CA GLU A 64 -12.87 2.61 11.47
C GLU A 64 -11.71 2.34 10.50
N ALA A 65 -11.37 1.06 10.32
CA ALA A 65 -10.32 0.63 9.41
C ALA A 65 -10.89 0.48 8.00
N ILE A 66 -10.24 1.06 6.99
CA ILE A 66 -10.70 1.11 5.59
C ILE A 66 -9.55 0.65 4.70
N ALA A 67 -9.57 -0.60 4.25
CA ALA A 67 -8.60 -1.14 3.32
C ALA A 67 -9.09 -0.92 1.88
N VAL A 68 -8.30 -0.21 1.08
CA VAL A 68 -8.65 0.15 -0.30
C VAL A 68 -7.95 -0.75 -1.29
N ASP A 69 -8.58 -0.99 -2.43
CA ASP A 69 -7.91 -1.39 -3.66
C ASP A 69 -7.57 -0.12 -4.46
N PRO A 70 -6.31 0.30 -4.54
CA PRO A 70 -5.92 1.44 -5.40
C PRO A 70 -6.28 1.23 -6.87
N PRO A 71 -6.30 2.28 -7.71
CA PRO A 71 -6.57 2.13 -9.14
C PRO A 71 -5.76 1.01 -9.79
N GLY A 72 -6.43 0.11 -10.50
CA GLY A 72 -5.79 -1.03 -11.16
C GLY A 72 -5.57 -2.27 -10.29
N ILE A 73 -5.78 -2.18 -8.99
CA ILE A 73 -5.61 -3.30 -8.04
C ILE A 73 -6.99 -3.88 -7.66
N GLY A 74 -7.02 -5.17 -7.41
CA GLY A 74 -8.18 -5.88 -6.88
C GLY A 74 -9.45 -5.69 -7.69
N GLU A 75 -10.48 -5.15 -7.03
CA GLU A 75 -11.80 -4.91 -7.63
C GLU A 75 -12.03 -3.46 -8.08
N SER A 76 -11.05 -2.59 -7.91
CA SER A 76 -11.06 -1.25 -8.49
C SER A 76 -10.92 -1.29 -10.02
N ASP A 77 -11.42 -0.24 -10.69
CA ASP A 77 -11.28 -0.11 -12.13
C ASP A 77 -9.80 0.00 -12.53
N ARG A 78 -9.51 -0.36 -13.79
CA ARG A 78 -8.18 -0.34 -14.40
C ARG A 78 -8.12 0.78 -15.44
N PRO A 79 -7.89 2.03 -15.02
CA PRO A 79 -7.83 3.16 -15.95
C PRO A 79 -6.63 3.02 -16.89
N ALA A 80 -6.69 3.72 -18.04
CA ALA A 80 -5.60 3.73 -19.01
C ALA A 80 -4.35 4.50 -18.51
N HIS A 81 -4.52 5.40 -17.54
CA HIS A 81 -3.49 6.28 -16.98
C HIS A 81 -3.82 6.64 -15.51
N GLY A 82 -2.95 7.41 -14.86
CA GLY A 82 -3.14 7.82 -13.45
C GLY A 82 -2.56 6.84 -12.44
N TYR A 83 -1.49 6.14 -12.81
CA TYR A 83 -0.74 5.22 -11.94
C TYR A 83 0.46 5.89 -11.27
N ASP A 84 0.69 7.18 -11.48
CA ASP A 84 1.61 7.95 -10.66
C ASP A 84 1.02 8.21 -9.28
N THR A 85 1.90 8.42 -8.29
CA THR A 85 1.45 8.51 -6.90
C THR A 85 0.57 9.73 -6.60
N GLY A 86 0.71 10.82 -7.35
CA GLY A 86 -0.12 12.00 -7.17
C GLY A 86 -1.55 11.76 -7.63
N SER A 87 -1.74 11.16 -8.81
CA SER A 87 -3.05 10.79 -9.33
C SER A 87 -3.75 9.79 -8.40
N ALA A 88 -3.03 8.77 -7.95
CA ALA A 88 -3.59 7.78 -7.02
C ALA A 88 -3.95 8.39 -5.66
N ALA A 89 -3.08 9.22 -5.10
CA ALA A 89 -3.33 9.91 -3.84
C ALA A 89 -4.58 10.80 -3.90
N ALA A 90 -4.78 11.52 -5.02
CA ALA A 90 -5.98 12.32 -5.24
C ALA A 90 -7.26 11.46 -5.25
N VAL A 91 -7.24 10.32 -5.96
CA VAL A 91 -8.37 9.37 -5.99
C VAL A 91 -8.66 8.84 -4.58
N LEU A 92 -7.64 8.47 -3.80
CA LEU A 92 -7.85 7.95 -2.45
C LEU A 92 -8.34 9.03 -1.47
N HIS A 93 -7.87 10.27 -1.60
CA HIS A 93 -8.41 11.38 -0.82
C HIS A 93 -9.90 11.61 -1.11
N GLN A 94 -10.29 11.64 -2.38
CA GLN A 94 -11.71 11.75 -2.77
C GLN A 94 -12.54 10.56 -2.29
N THR A 95 -11.94 9.36 -2.25
CA THR A 95 -12.58 8.16 -1.68
C THR A 95 -12.89 8.36 -0.20
N MET A 96 -11.95 8.89 0.59
CA MET A 96 -12.16 9.18 2.00
C MET A 96 -13.23 10.26 2.22
N LEU A 97 -13.23 11.32 1.41
CA LEU A 97 -14.28 12.35 1.44
C LEU A 97 -15.66 11.77 1.10
N ALA A 98 -15.75 10.90 0.11
CA ALA A 98 -17.01 10.23 -0.27
C ALA A 98 -17.54 9.29 0.82
N LEU A 99 -16.66 8.76 1.67
CA LEU A 99 -17.02 7.99 2.87
C LEU A 99 -17.37 8.89 4.08
N GLY A 100 -17.22 10.21 3.96
CA GLY A 100 -17.54 11.16 5.03
C GLY A 100 -16.35 11.53 5.94
N HIS A 101 -15.12 11.22 5.51
CA HIS A 101 -13.91 11.45 6.30
C HIS A 101 -13.04 12.55 5.67
N ASP A 102 -13.01 13.73 6.28
CA ASP A 102 -12.16 14.85 5.89
C ASP A 102 -10.77 14.82 6.55
N ARG A 103 -10.65 14.10 7.68
CA ARG A 103 -9.39 13.89 8.41
C ARG A 103 -9.27 12.44 8.85
N TYR A 104 -8.14 11.81 8.53
CA TYR A 104 -7.89 10.38 8.76
C TYR A 104 -6.40 10.08 8.99
N GLN A 105 -6.13 8.89 9.47
CA GLN A 105 -4.79 8.31 9.55
C GLN A 105 -4.53 7.47 8.30
N VAL A 106 -3.27 7.33 7.88
CA VAL A 106 -2.90 6.57 6.68
C VAL A 106 -1.84 5.55 7.02
N VAL A 107 -2.02 4.32 6.53
CA VAL A 107 -1.05 3.24 6.60
C VAL A 107 -0.79 2.72 5.19
N GLY A 108 0.46 2.70 4.75
CA GLY A 108 0.83 2.26 3.41
C GLY A 108 1.92 1.20 3.42
N HIS A 109 1.76 0.16 2.59
CA HIS A 109 2.71 -0.92 2.39
C HIS A 109 3.20 -0.96 0.95
N ASP A 110 4.52 -1.11 0.72
CA ASP A 110 5.14 -1.23 -0.61
C ASP A 110 4.75 -0.05 -1.53
N ILE A 111 4.14 -0.25 -2.70
CA ILE A 111 3.57 0.83 -3.54
C ILE A 111 2.57 1.68 -2.74
N GLY A 112 1.83 1.07 -1.81
CA GLY A 112 0.96 1.78 -0.89
C GLY A 112 1.69 2.78 0.00
N MET A 113 2.96 2.52 0.38
CA MET A 113 3.82 3.51 1.05
C MET A 113 4.09 4.72 0.15
N TRP A 114 4.32 4.50 -1.16
CA TRP A 114 4.54 5.60 -2.12
C TRP A 114 3.31 6.49 -2.24
N ILE A 115 2.13 5.87 -2.33
CA ILE A 115 0.85 6.58 -2.40
C ILE A 115 0.57 7.32 -1.09
N ALA A 116 0.83 6.68 0.06
CA ALA A 116 0.63 7.24 1.37
C ALA A 116 1.51 8.48 1.62
N TYR A 117 2.78 8.45 1.20
CA TYR A 117 3.67 9.61 1.23
C TYR A 117 3.15 10.76 0.35
N ALA A 118 2.71 10.45 -0.87
CA ALA A 118 2.14 11.44 -1.76
C ALA A 118 0.88 12.08 -1.16
N LEU A 119 -0.02 11.25 -0.61
CA LEU A 119 -1.24 11.70 0.04
C LEU A 119 -0.96 12.60 1.25
N ALA A 120 -0.03 12.22 2.11
CA ALA A 120 0.36 13.01 3.28
C ALA A 120 1.01 14.34 2.88
N SER A 121 1.82 14.34 1.80
CA SER A 121 2.48 15.55 1.28
C SER A 121 1.50 16.50 0.60
N ASP A 122 0.56 15.97 -0.18
CA ASP A 122 -0.37 16.77 -0.99
C ASP A 122 -1.60 17.22 -0.17
N GLN A 123 -1.95 16.47 0.91
CA GLN A 123 -3.11 16.74 1.78
C GLN A 123 -2.72 16.75 3.28
N PRO A 124 -1.74 17.60 3.70
CA PRO A 124 -1.22 17.56 5.07
C PRO A 124 -2.25 17.93 6.13
N GLN A 125 -3.34 18.61 5.76
CA GLN A 125 -4.43 18.95 6.68
C GLN A 125 -5.41 17.79 6.89
N ALA A 126 -5.51 16.86 5.93
CA ALA A 126 -6.37 15.69 6.01
C ALA A 126 -5.69 14.52 6.73
N VAL A 127 -4.37 14.38 6.58
CA VAL A 127 -3.60 13.26 7.16
C VAL A 127 -3.12 13.62 8.57
N ARG A 128 -3.67 12.94 9.59
CA ARG A 128 -3.30 13.17 11.00
C ARG A 128 -1.99 12.51 11.39
N GLN A 129 -1.76 11.31 10.91
CA GLN A 129 -0.56 10.49 11.12
C GLN A 129 -0.32 9.62 9.90
N LEU A 130 0.94 9.31 9.64
CA LEU A 130 1.37 8.46 8.55
C LEU A 130 2.16 7.26 9.11
N ALA A 131 1.70 6.04 8.83
CA ALA A 131 2.50 4.84 9.04
C ALA A 131 2.86 4.23 7.67
N VAL A 132 4.10 3.81 7.50
CA VAL A 132 4.61 3.23 6.25
C VAL A 132 5.43 1.99 6.52
N THR A 133 5.42 1.06 5.56
CA THR A 133 6.19 -0.17 5.71
C THR A 133 6.67 -0.73 4.37
N GLU A 134 7.87 -1.31 4.41
CA GLU A 134 8.39 -2.25 3.42
C GLU A 134 8.62 -1.68 2.03
N ALA A 135 9.06 -0.42 1.92
CA ALA A 135 9.58 0.14 0.69
C ALA A 135 10.57 1.29 0.97
N VAL A 136 11.19 1.77 -0.09
CA VAL A 136 11.82 3.09 -0.16
C VAL A 136 11.01 3.96 -1.12
N ILE A 137 11.02 5.26 -0.94
CA ILE A 137 10.23 6.16 -1.81
C ILE A 137 11.05 6.54 -3.04
N PRO A 138 10.56 6.26 -4.26
CA PRO A 138 11.23 6.62 -5.50
C PRO A 138 11.58 8.11 -5.56
N GLY A 139 12.85 8.41 -5.86
CA GLY A 139 13.37 9.78 -5.95
C GLY A 139 13.78 10.41 -4.62
N LEU A 140 13.56 9.73 -3.47
CA LEU A 140 14.04 10.15 -2.15
C LEU A 140 15.14 9.24 -1.60
N ALA A 141 15.12 7.97 -1.97
CA ALA A 141 16.19 7.02 -1.67
C ALA A 141 17.25 7.02 -2.80
N PRO A 142 18.48 6.56 -2.52
CA PRO A 142 19.47 6.30 -3.58
C PRO A 142 18.92 5.34 -4.63
N GLU A 143 19.15 5.64 -5.89
CA GLU A 143 18.75 4.76 -6.99
C GLU A 143 19.67 3.53 -7.02
N PRO A 144 19.13 2.31 -7.13
CA PRO A 144 19.95 1.12 -7.24
C PRO A 144 20.75 1.14 -8.54
N GLY A 145 22.00 0.66 -8.49
CA GLY A 145 22.85 0.56 -9.67
C GLY A 145 22.35 -0.49 -10.65
N ILE A 146 22.61 -0.30 -11.94
CA ILE A 146 22.26 -1.26 -13.01
C ILE A 146 22.97 -2.62 -12.78
N PHE A 147 24.17 -2.61 -12.22
CA PHE A 147 24.97 -3.80 -11.93
C PHE A 147 24.86 -4.16 -10.44
N ALA A 148 23.65 -4.55 -10.02
CA ALA A 148 23.43 -5.08 -8.69
C ALA A 148 24.02 -6.49 -8.54
N ALA A 149 24.46 -6.84 -7.33
CA ALA A 149 24.85 -8.22 -7.04
C ALA A 149 23.64 -9.18 -7.22
N PRO A 150 23.86 -10.45 -7.60
CA PRO A 150 22.75 -11.40 -7.82
C PRO A 150 21.80 -11.54 -6.63
N ALA A 151 22.31 -11.43 -5.40
CA ALA A 151 21.49 -11.47 -4.18
C ALA A 151 20.55 -10.28 -4.08
N ASP A 152 21.02 -9.07 -4.41
CA ASP A 152 20.22 -7.85 -4.39
C ASP A 152 19.26 -7.80 -5.58
N ASN A 153 19.69 -8.35 -6.73
CA ASN A 153 18.89 -8.35 -7.95
C ASN A 153 17.59 -9.15 -7.80
N ILE A 154 17.52 -10.12 -6.91
CA ILE A 154 16.28 -10.86 -6.59
C ILE A 154 15.14 -9.91 -6.16
N PHE A 155 15.47 -8.80 -5.49
CA PHE A 155 14.51 -7.80 -5.06
C PHE A 155 14.32 -6.66 -6.08
N LEU A 156 15.23 -6.49 -7.03
CA LEU A 156 15.27 -5.30 -7.90
C LEU A 156 14.86 -5.58 -9.35
N TRP A 157 15.07 -6.80 -9.88
CA TRP A 157 14.91 -7.12 -11.30
C TRP A 157 13.51 -6.79 -11.84
N HIS A 158 12.48 -6.98 -11.02
CA HIS A 158 11.09 -6.75 -11.42
C HIS A 158 10.80 -5.28 -11.73
N PHE A 159 11.52 -4.34 -11.12
CA PHE A 159 11.38 -2.91 -11.43
C PHE A 159 11.67 -2.65 -12.91
N MET A 160 12.80 -3.15 -13.40
CA MET A 160 13.20 -2.95 -14.79
C MET A 160 12.32 -3.76 -15.75
N PHE A 161 12.00 -4.99 -15.40
CA PHE A 161 11.16 -5.86 -16.22
C PHE A 161 9.74 -5.30 -16.39
N ASN A 162 9.08 -4.91 -15.29
CA ASN A 162 7.71 -4.40 -15.31
C ASN A 162 7.57 -3.04 -16.03
N GLN A 163 8.66 -2.28 -16.15
CA GLN A 163 8.65 -1.01 -16.89
C GLN A 163 8.62 -1.20 -18.40
N VAL A 164 9.09 -2.32 -18.92
CA VAL A 164 9.09 -2.56 -20.37
C VAL A 164 7.66 -2.65 -20.88
N ALA A 165 7.37 -1.91 -21.96
CA ALA A 165 6.03 -1.93 -22.55
C ALA A 165 5.76 -3.28 -23.25
N ASP A 166 4.58 -3.83 -23.01
CA ASP A 166 3.99 -5.02 -23.66
C ASP A 166 4.75 -6.35 -23.49
N LEU A 167 6.07 -6.34 -23.29
CA LEU A 167 6.88 -7.56 -23.17
C LEU A 167 6.53 -8.38 -21.91
N PRO A 168 6.41 -7.79 -20.71
CA PRO A 168 5.99 -8.53 -19.51
C PRO A 168 4.63 -9.21 -19.70
N GLU A 169 3.65 -8.49 -20.25
CA GLU A 169 2.32 -9.05 -20.53
C GLU A 169 2.40 -10.23 -21.49
N ALA A 170 3.17 -10.13 -22.57
CA ALA A 170 3.33 -11.19 -23.57
C ALA A 170 3.99 -12.44 -22.99
N LEU A 171 4.96 -12.28 -22.08
CA LEU A 171 5.68 -13.39 -21.47
C LEU A 171 4.92 -14.07 -20.32
N ILE A 172 4.11 -13.30 -19.57
CA ILE A 172 3.47 -13.74 -18.34
C ILE A 172 2.02 -14.20 -18.57
N SER A 173 1.35 -13.73 -19.61
CA SER A 173 -0.03 -14.11 -19.92
C SER A 173 -0.18 -15.64 -19.96
N GLY A 174 -1.09 -16.19 -19.14
CA GLY A 174 -1.28 -17.62 -18.91
C GLY A 174 -0.23 -18.27 -18.02
N ARG A 175 0.69 -17.48 -17.45
CA ARG A 175 1.74 -17.94 -16.51
C ARG A 175 1.82 -17.04 -15.28
N GLU A 176 0.73 -16.36 -14.97
CA GLU A 176 0.62 -15.40 -13.85
C GLU A 176 1.06 -16.05 -12.54
N ARG A 177 0.63 -17.30 -12.32
CA ARG A 177 1.01 -18.07 -11.12
C ARG A 177 2.53 -18.21 -11.00
N ALA A 178 3.22 -18.66 -12.05
CA ALA A 178 4.67 -18.89 -11.99
C ALA A 178 5.44 -17.59 -11.70
N TYR A 179 4.98 -16.46 -12.27
CA TYR A 179 5.59 -15.15 -12.06
C TYR A 179 5.36 -14.64 -10.62
N LEU A 180 4.12 -14.69 -10.15
CA LEU A 180 3.76 -14.15 -8.85
C LEU A 180 4.24 -15.03 -7.69
N GLU A 181 4.19 -16.36 -7.84
CA GLU A 181 4.77 -17.29 -6.84
C GLU A 181 6.26 -17.03 -6.64
N PHE A 182 7.00 -16.74 -7.71
CA PHE A 182 8.41 -16.38 -7.56
C PHE A 182 8.59 -15.16 -6.64
N MET A 183 7.74 -14.13 -6.76
CA MET A 183 7.79 -12.96 -5.88
C MET A 183 7.44 -13.34 -4.43
N PHE A 184 6.32 -14.04 -4.25
CA PHE A 184 5.89 -14.45 -2.90
C PHE A 184 6.92 -15.36 -2.22
N ASP A 185 7.53 -16.29 -2.95
CA ASP A 185 8.54 -17.21 -2.42
C ASP A 185 9.85 -16.50 -2.04
N ARG A 186 10.23 -15.46 -2.76
CA ARG A 186 11.50 -14.75 -2.56
C ARG A 186 11.43 -13.60 -1.56
N TRP A 187 10.25 -12.99 -1.44
CA TRP A 187 10.06 -11.83 -0.55
C TRP A 187 9.50 -12.20 0.81
N SER A 188 8.92 -13.40 0.97
CA SER A 188 8.47 -13.89 2.27
C SER A 188 9.61 -14.54 3.05
N TYR A 189 9.61 -14.31 4.35
CA TYR A 189 10.33 -15.14 5.32
C TYR A 189 9.43 -16.29 5.82
N ARG A 190 8.14 -16.01 6.00
CA ARG A 190 7.10 -16.96 6.43
C ARG A 190 6.07 -17.15 5.31
N ARG A 191 6.48 -17.88 4.27
CA ARG A 191 5.72 -18.05 3.02
C ARG A 191 4.30 -18.58 3.22
N ASP A 192 4.12 -19.46 4.19
CA ASP A 192 2.83 -20.10 4.53
C ASP A 192 1.81 -19.12 5.12
N ALA A 193 2.25 -17.99 5.63
CA ALA A 193 1.37 -16.95 6.15
C ALA A 193 0.73 -16.08 5.04
N VAL A 194 1.34 -16.05 3.84
CA VAL A 194 0.93 -15.17 2.75
C VAL A 194 -0.17 -15.82 1.92
N ALA A 195 -1.28 -15.11 1.73
CA ALA A 195 -2.45 -15.56 0.97
C ALA A 195 -2.24 -15.48 -0.56
N ALA A 196 -1.13 -16.05 -1.07
CA ALA A 196 -0.70 -15.90 -2.45
C ALA A 196 -1.76 -16.31 -3.46
N ASP A 197 -2.50 -17.40 -3.24
CA ASP A 197 -3.55 -17.85 -4.15
C ASP A 197 -4.63 -16.79 -4.38
N THR A 198 -4.98 -16.02 -3.34
CA THR A 198 -5.94 -14.91 -3.44
C THR A 198 -5.41 -13.82 -4.38
N TYR A 199 -4.15 -13.46 -4.26
CA TYR A 199 -3.54 -12.42 -5.10
C TYR A 199 -3.31 -12.91 -6.52
N ILE A 200 -2.83 -14.15 -6.69
CA ILE A 200 -2.67 -14.77 -8.01
C ILE A 200 -4.00 -14.78 -8.75
N ALA A 201 -5.09 -15.17 -8.09
CA ALA A 201 -6.43 -15.13 -8.68
C ALA A 201 -6.86 -13.71 -9.09
N ALA A 202 -6.55 -12.69 -8.27
CA ALA A 202 -6.85 -11.29 -8.58
C ALA A 202 -6.07 -10.78 -9.80
N TYR A 203 -4.78 -11.09 -9.89
CA TYR A 203 -3.91 -10.65 -10.99
C TYR A 203 -4.05 -11.50 -12.26
N SER A 204 -4.65 -12.69 -12.18
CA SER A 204 -5.01 -13.50 -13.37
C SER A 204 -6.27 -12.99 -14.09
N ARG A 205 -6.95 -12.00 -13.55
CA ARG A 205 -8.10 -11.38 -14.22
C ARG A 205 -7.64 -10.55 -15.42
N PRO A 206 -8.44 -10.47 -16.51
CA PRO A 206 -8.09 -9.68 -17.69
C PRO A 206 -7.66 -8.24 -17.37
N GLY A 207 -6.49 -7.84 -17.86
CA GLY A 207 -5.93 -6.50 -17.69
C GLY A 207 -5.30 -6.22 -16.32
N ALA A 208 -5.38 -7.13 -15.33
CA ALA A 208 -4.88 -6.89 -13.99
C ALA A 208 -3.34 -6.78 -13.94
N LEU A 209 -2.61 -7.65 -14.65
CA LEU A 209 -1.16 -7.54 -14.77
C LEU A 209 -0.71 -6.24 -15.44
N ARG A 210 -1.37 -5.86 -16.56
CA ARG A 210 -1.06 -4.59 -17.24
C ARG A 210 -1.22 -3.39 -16.30
N ALA A 211 -2.29 -3.37 -15.52
CA ALA A 211 -2.54 -2.35 -14.51
C ALA A 211 -1.49 -2.39 -13.39
N GLY A 212 -1.11 -3.58 -12.91
CA GLY A 212 -0.02 -3.76 -11.96
C GLY A 212 1.33 -3.25 -12.47
N PHE A 213 1.65 -3.51 -13.73
CA PHE A 213 2.89 -3.01 -14.36
C PHE A 213 2.85 -1.50 -14.64
N ALA A 214 1.68 -0.93 -14.81
CA ALA A 214 1.54 0.52 -15.03
C ALA A 214 2.07 1.35 -13.85
N TRP A 215 2.03 0.84 -12.62
CA TRP A 215 2.66 1.47 -11.45
C TRP A 215 4.18 1.63 -11.64
N TYR A 216 4.85 0.61 -12.17
CA TYR A 216 6.28 0.65 -12.43
C TYR A 216 6.62 1.57 -13.62
N ARG A 217 5.77 1.61 -14.64
CA ARG A 217 5.91 2.52 -15.80
C ARG A 217 5.73 3.99 -15.41
N ALA A 218 4.98 4.24 -14.33
CA ALA A 218 4.75 5.58 -13.80
C ALA A 218 5.86 6.06 -12.84
N ILE A 219 6.85 5.23 -12.49
CA ILE A 219 7.95 5.60 -11.58
C ILE A 219 8.66 6.89 -11.99
N PRO A 220 9.00 7.17 -13.26
CA PRO A 220 9.65 8.42 -13.62
C PRO A 220 8.82 9.66 -13.25
N GLU A 221 7.51 9.63 -13.45
CA GLU A 221 6.61 10.70 -13.05
C GLU A 221 6.49 10.79 -11.52
N THR A 222 6.39 9.65 -10.84
CA THR A 222 6.41 9.57 -9.37
C THR A 222 7.68 10.20 -8.79
N ILE A 223 8.86 9.91 -9.36
CA ILE A 223 10.14 10.51 -8.97
C ILE A 223 10.09 12.04 -9.13
N ARG A 224 9.62 12.51 -10.28
CA ARG A 224 9.49 13.96 -10.55
C ARG A 224 8.61 14.64 -9.51
N GLN A 225 7.47 14.05 -9.19
CA GLN A 225 6.54 14.57 -8.18
C GLN A 225 7.14 14.54 -6.77
N ASN A 226 7.80 13.45 -6.40
CA ASN A 226 8.40 13.30 -5.07
C ASN A 226 9.56 14.27 -4.82
N LYS A 227 10.36 14.59 -5.84
CA LYS A 227 11.40 15.63 -5.76
C LYS A 227 10.80 17.03 -5.46
N LEU A 228 9.58 17.30 -5.92
CA LEU A 228 8.87 18.55 -5.57
C LEU A 228 8.31 18.49 -4.14
N ARG A 229 7.71 17.36 -3.75
CA ARG A 229 7.19 17.14 -2.39
C ARG A 229 8.27 17.25 -1.33
N ALA A 230 9.46 16.73 -1.63
CA ALA A 230 10.63 16.76 -0.73
C ALA A 230 11.13 18.15 -0.36
N GLN A 231 10.67 19.20 -1.05
CA GLN A 231 10.97 20.59 -0.69
C GLN A 231 10.25 21.05 0.60
N ARG A 232 9.30 20.26 1.10
CA ARG A 232 8.60 20.50 2.36
C ARG A 232 8.63 19.23 3.21
N ARG A 233 8.89 19.39 4.48
CA ARG A 233 8.82 18.26 5.42
C ARG A 233 7.37 17.94 5.75
N LEU A 234 7.09 16.67 6.01
CA LEU A 234 5.80 16.22 6.52
C LEU A 234 5.64 16.73 7.96
N PRO A 235 4.57 17.50 8.28
CA PRO A 235 4.38 18.07 9.61
C PRO A 235 3.74 17.11 10.60
N MET A 236 3.12 16.01 10.12
CA MET A 236 2.48 15.01 10.96
C MET A 236 3.50 13.97 11.43
N PRO A 237 3.25 13.30 12.59
CA PRO A 237 4.07 12.17 13.02
C PRO A 237 4.08 11.05 12.00
N VAL A 238 5.26 10.44 11.81
CA VAL A 238 5.50 9.33 10.89
C VAL A 238 6.05 8.12 11.66
N LEU A 239 5.44 6.94 11.44
CA LEU A 239 5.96 5.65 11.88
C LEU A 239 6.44 4.87 10.66
N ALA A 240 7.70 4.50 10.63
CA ALA A 240 8.32 3.73 9.55
C ALA A 240 8.72 2.34 10.06
N ILE A 241 8.08 1.29 9.56
CA ILE A 241 8.28 -0.08 10.03
C ILE A 241 8.91 -0.89 8.89
N GLY A 242 10.03 -1.55 9.16
CA GLY A 242 10.62 -2.51 8.24
C GLY A 242 10.61 -3.93 8.81
N ALA A 243 10.88 -4.90 7.96
CA ALA A 243 11.03 -6.30 8.32
C ALA A 243 12.50 -6.71 8.26
N GLU A 244 12.94 -7.52 9.22
CA GLU A 244 14.35 -7.94 9.37
C GLU A 244 14.91 -8.61 8.12
N HIS A 245 14.09 -9.43 7.43
CA HIS A 245 14.50 -10.19 6.25
C HIS A 245 14.05 -9.55 4.93
N ALA A 246 13.74 -8.22 4.93
CA ALA A 246 13.39 -7.48 3.73
C ALA A 246 14.02 -6.08 3.74
N THR A 247 13.25 -5.01 3.98
CA THR A 247 13.77 -3.63 3.88
C THR A 247 14.46 -3.10 5.14
N ALA A 248 14.38 -3.80 6.26
CA ALA A 248 14.98 -3.44 7.55
C ALA A 248 14.70 -1.96 7.92
N ASP A 249 15.72 -1.12 8.05
CA ASP A 249 15.60 0.29 8.42
C ASP A 249 15.39 1.25 7.22
N ALA A 250 15.35 0.73 6.00
CA ALA A 250 15.26 1.56 4.81
C ALA A 250 14.01 2.46 4.74
N PRO A 251 12.81 2.06 5.19
CA PRO A 251 11.65 2.95 5.27
C PRO A 251 11.90 4.17 6.16
N MET A 252 12.54 3.97 7.32
CA MET A 252 12.89 5.05 8.24
C MET A 252 13.95 5.98 7.63
N LEU A 253 15.03 5.40 7.10
CA LEU A 253 16.13 6.17 6.51
C LEU A 253 15.67 7.02 5.32
N THR A 254 14.71 6.52 4.53
CA THR A 254 14.14 7.27 3.43
C THR A 254 13.35 8.49 3.92
N LEU A 255 12.59 8.39 5.02
CA LEU A 255 11.68 9.44 5.47
C LEU A 255 12.29 10.41 6.47
N GLN A 256 13.34 10.01 7.19
CA GLN A 256 13.98 10.84 8.23
C GLN A 256 14.39 12.25 7.74
N PRO A 257 14.89 12.45 6.51
CA PRO A 257 15.16 13.79 5.99
C PRO A 257 13.91 14.59 5.63
N HIS A 258 12.74 13.93 5.47
CA HIS A 258 11.55 14.48 4.83
C HIS A 258 10.34 14.63 5.75
N ALA A 259 10.48 14.36 7.07
CA ALA A 259 9.42 14.59 8.05
C ALA A 259 10.00 15.17 9.36
N ASP A 260 9.16 15.83 10.14
CA ASP A 260 9.57 16.52 11.39
C ASP A 260 9.73 15.52 12.55
N ASP A 261 8.85 14.51 12.64
CA ASP A 261 8.89 13.43 13.63
C ASP A 261 8.82 12.08 12.92
N VAL A 262 9.93 11.35 12.87
CA VAL A 262 10.00 10.01 12.27
C VAL A 262 10.46 9.02 13.34
N ARG A 263 9.62 8.02 13.59
CA ARG A 263 9.92 6.89 14.46
C ARG A 263 10.09 5.64 13.61
N GLY A 264 11.18 4.91 13.83
CA GLY A 264 11.49 3.68 13.10
C GLY A 264 11.40 2.45 13.98
N SER A 265 11.00 1.33 13.41
CA SER A 265 11.10 0.02 14.05
C SER A 265 11.35 -1.07 13.02
N ILE A 266 11.89 -2.21 13.48
CA ILE A 266 12.10 -3.39 12.65
C ILE A 266 11.38 -4.57 13.31
N VAL A 267 10.58 -5.30 12.51
CA VAL A 267 9.90 -6.52 12.97
C VAL A 267 10.82 -7.71 12.74
N PRO A 268 11.21 -8.43 13.80
CA PRO A 268 12.11 -9.59 13.70
C PRO A 268 11.37 -10.81 13.10
N GLY A 269 12.13 -11.71 12.46
CA GLY A 269 11.64 -12.97 11.91
C GLY A 269 10.52 -12.78 10.88
N CYS A 270 10.59 -11.72 10.07
CA CYS A 270 9.56 -11.31 9.13
C CYS A 270 10.18 -10.90 7.80
N GLY A 271 9.50 -11.23 6.70
CA GLY A 271 9.80 -10.76 5.35
C GLY A 271 8.91 -9.60 4.93
N HIS A 272 8.83 -9.41 3.62
CA HIS A 272 8.18 -8.24 3.01
C HIS A 272 6.67 -8.11 3.32
N PHE A 273 5.94 -9.20 3.46
CA PHE A 273 4.48 -9.17 3.65
C PHE A 273 4.10 -9.07 5.14
N ILE A 274 4.62 -8.05 5.79
CA ILE A 274 4.66 -7.87 7.26
C ILE A 274 3.30 -8.01 7.94
N MET A 275 2.19 -7.49 7.33
CA MET A 275 0.85 -7.56 7.89
C MET A 275 0.24 -8.98 7.82
N GLU A 276 0.85 -9.89 7.05
CA GLU A 276 0.45 -11.29 6.95
C GLU A 276 1.43 -12.20 7.70
N GLU A 277 2.73 -11.96 7.54
CA GLU A 277 3.77 -12.79 8.15
C GLU A 277 3.89 -12.61 9.68
N ALA A 278 3.69 -11.38 10.16
CA ALA A 278 3.83 -11.01 11.57
C ALA A 278 2.77 -10.02 12.05
N PRO A 279 1.46 -10.28 11.87
CA PRO A 279 0.39 -9.32 12.17
C PRO A 279 0.40 -8.82 13.61
N GLN A 280 0.69 -9.67 14.59
CA GLN A 280 0.73 -9.28 16.01
C GLN A 280 1.91 -8.34 16.31
N ALA A 281 3.09 -8.62 15.75
CA ALA A 281 4.27 -7.77 15.94
C ALA A 281 4.10 -6.43 15.21
N PHE A 282 3.51 -6.42 14.04
CA PHE A 282 3.13 -5.21 13.30
C PHE A 282 2.13 -4.37 14.08
N LEU A 283 1.04 -4.98 14.58
CA LEU A 283 0.02 -4.30 15.36
C LEU A 283 0.54 -3.77 16.70
N ALA A 284 1.48 -4.46 17.33
CA ALA A 284 2.12 -3.98 18.56
C ALA A 284 2.90 -2.67 18.38
N GLN A 285 3.35 -2.37 17.15
CA GLN A 285 3.95 -1.08 16.77
C GLN A 285 2.90 -0.06 16.32
N LEU A 286 1.96 -0.50 15.50
CA LEU A 286 0.99 0.37 14.84
C LEU A 286 -0.06 0.93 15.81
N LEU A 287 -0.66 0.09 16.66
CA LEU A 287 -1.78 0.48 17.51
C LEU A 287 -1.42 1.61 18.50
N PRO A 288 -0.31 1.56 19.26
CA PRO A 288 0.06 2.65 20.14
C PRO A 288 0.24 3.97 19.39
N PHE A 289 0.89 3.93 18.22
CA PHE A 289 1.09 5.10 17.37
C PHE A 289 -0.24 5.73 16.94
N LEU A 290 -1.16 4.92 16.41
CA LEU A 290 -2.47 5.44 15.96
C LEU A 290 -3.32 6.00 17.12
N GLN A 291 -3.18 5.44 18.34
CA GLN A 291 -3.91 5.91 19.52
C GLN A 291 -3.46 7.28 20.02
N GLU A 292 -2.21 7.69 19.80
CA GLU A 292 -1.70 9.01 20.21
C GLU A 292 -2.52 10.14 19.60
N ALA A 293 -2.92 10.07 18.32
CA ALA A 293 -3.71 11.12 17.67
C ALA A 293 -5.16 11.22 18.20
N ARG A 294 -5.66 10.20 18.89
CA ARG A 294 -7.00 10.23 19.52
C ARG A 294 -7.01 11.04 20.80
N HIS A 295 -5.88 11.13 21.49
CA HIS A 295 -5.75 11.86 22.74
C HIS A 295 -5.36 13.34 22.52
N ALA A 296 -4.94 13.71 21.31
CA ALA A 296 -4.54 15.07 20.95
C ALA A 296 -5.68 15.90 20.30
N ALA A 297 -6.88 15.34 20.19
CA ALA A 297 -8.09 15.99 19.69
C ALA A 297 -9.04 16.24 20.86
#